data_a1d257cfe3631f66346457e4d14d9375
#
_entry.id   a1d257cfe3631f66346457e4d14d9375
#
_cell.length_a   1.000
_cell.length_b   1.000
_cell.length_c   1.000
_cell.angle_alpha   90.00
_cell.angle_beta   90.00
_cell.angle_gamma   90.00
#
_symmetry.space_group_name_H-M   'P 1'
#
loop_
_entity.id
_entity.type
_entity.pdbx_description
1 polymer ?
#
loop_
_entity_poly.entity_id
_entity_poly.type
_entity_poly.pdbx_seq_one_letter_code
_entity_poly.pdbx_strand_id
1 'polypeptide(L)'
;SSPGWTTCGKHIGSYQHELTDAKTWEKWGVDYLKYDYCGYAAIEKDSEEKTIQEPFIVMRNALDQIKRDIVYCVGYGAPNVWNWGAEAGGNLWRTTRDINDQWNIVMAIGCFQDVCAHVSAPGKYNDPDMLVVGKLGPGWGAKSHDSDLTADEQYAHISLWSILSAPLLLGCDMTAID
;
A
#
# COMPACT_ATOMS: atom_id res chain seq x y z
N SER A 1 1.72 -9.11 -0.88
CA SER A 1 0.81 -10.18 -1.34
C SER A 1 -0.57 -9.64 -1.68
N SER A 2 -1.51 -10.51 -2.00
CA SER A 2 -2.90 -10.13 -2.29
C SER A 2 -3.86 -11.28 -1.99
N PRO A 3 -5.14 -10.99 -1.72
CA PRO A 3 -6.14 -11.97 -1.28
C PRO A 3 -6.69 -12.88 -2.39
N GLY A 4 -6.37 -12.60 -3.65
CA GLY A 4 -6.86 -13.40 -4.77
C GLY A 4 -6.09 -14.71 -4.97
N TRP A 5 -6.49 -15.47 -5.98
CA TRP A 5 -5.74 -16.63 -6.47
C TRP A 5 -4.36 -16.21 -6.99
N THR A 6 -4.26 -14.99 -7.51
CA THR A 6 -3.01 -14.44 -8.04
C THR A 6 -2.76 -13.03 -7.53
N THR A 7 -1.47 -12.71 -7.37
CA THR A 7 -1.01 -11.33 -7.13
C THR A 7 -1.13 -10.49 -8.41
N CYS A 8 -0.90 -9.18 -8.30
CA CYS A 8 -0.83 -8.27 -9.46
C CYS A 8 0.25 -8.70 -10.46
N GLY A 9 1.37 -9.26 -9.97
CA GLY A 9 2.44 -9.83 -10.78
C GLY A 9 2.17 -11.23 -11.34
N LYS A 10 0.94 -11.74 -11.25
CA LYS A 10 0.53 -13.06 -11.73
C LYS A 10 1.17 -14.27 -11.01
N HIS A 11 1.75 -14.05 -9.83
CA HIS A 11 2.20 -15.11 -8.94
C HIS A 11 1.06 -15.59 -8.06
N ILE A 12 1.25 -16.69 -7.33
CA ILE A 12 0.26 -17.24 -6.38
C ILE A 12 -0.05 -16.16 -5.32
N GLY A 13 -1.34 -15.91 -5.10
CA GLY A 13 -1.86 -15.06 -4.03
C GLY A 13 -2.13 -15.84 -2.74
N SER A 14 -2.67 -15.18 -1.73
CA SER A 14 -2.86 -15.77 -0.39
C SER A 14 -4.23 -16.43 -0.19
N TYR A 15 -5.11 -16.44 -1.18
CA TYR A 15 -6.47 -16.97 -1.02
C TYR A 15 -6.47 -18.40 -0.47
N GLN A 16 -7.16 -18.60 0.66
CA GLN A 16 -7.22 -19.84 1.44
C GLN A 16 -5.87 -20.33 2.02
N HIS A 17 -4.83 -19.46 1.99
CA HIS A 17 -3.50 -19.77 2.53
C HIS A 17 -3.00 -18.69 3.50
N GLU A 18 -3.84 -17.75 3.92
CA GLU A 18 -3.49 -16.56 4.68
C GLU A 18 -2.70 -16.91 5.96
N LEU A 19 -3.15 -17.90 6.71
CA LEU A 19 -2.44 -18.32 7.93
C LEU A 19 -1.10 -19.01 7.62
N THR A 20 -1.02 -19.76 6.54
CA THR A 20 0.23 -20.41 6.10
C THR A 20 1.25 -19.36 5.69
N ASP A 21 0.78 -18.35 4.97
CA ASP A 21 1.60 -17.22 4.53
C ASP A 21 2.06 -16.38 5.72
N ALA A 22 1.17 -16.05 6.66
CA ALA A 22 1.51 -15.32 7.88
C ALA A 22 2.60 -16.03 8.69
N LYS A 23 2.49 -17.34 8.91
CA LYS A 23 3.52 -18.15 9.58
C LYS A 23 4.84 -18.18 8.80
N THR A 24 4.78 -18.17 7.49
CA THR A 24 5.97 -18.15 6.64
C THR A 24 6.69 -16.79 6.75
N TRP A 25 5.93 -15.69 6.72
CA TRP A 25 6.49 -14.34 6.89
C TRP A 25 7.07 -14.12 8.29
N GLU A 26 6.41 -14.65 9.34
CA GLU A 26 6.99 -14.68 10.69
C GLU A 26 8.36 -15.39 10.69
N LYS A 27 8.44 -16.57 10.09
CA LYS A 27 9.70 -17.35 10.01
C LYS A 27 10.78 -16.61 9.21
N TRP A 28 10.39 -15.86 8.19
CA TRP A 28 11.33 -15.07 7.38
C TRP A 28 11.73 -13.75 8.04
N GLY A 29 11.07 -13.36 9.13
CA GLY A 29 11.35 -12.11 9.84
C GLY A 29 10.80 -10.87 9.12
N VAL A 30 9.70 -11.02 8.39
CA VAL A 30 9.03 -9.89 7.71
C VAL A 30 8.40 -8.94 8.74
N ASP A 31 8.65 -7.64 8.60
CA ASP A 31 8.14 -6.59 9.49
C ASP A 31 6.99 -5.77 8.89
N TYR A 32 6.81 -5.84 7.59
CA TYR A 32 5.82 -5.04 6.87
C TYR A 32 5.13 -5.87 5.78
N LEU A 33 3.81 -5.85 5.77
CA LEU A 33 2.99 -6.50 4.74
C LEU A 33 2.13 -5.45 4.04
N LYS A 34 2.42 -5.16 2.78
CA LYS A 34 1.45 -4.54 1.87
C LYS A 34 0.58 -5.63 1.28
N TYR A 35 -0.71 -5.58 1.57
CA TYR A 35 -1.70 -6.52 1.10
C TYR A 35 -2.62 -5.84 0.10
N ASP A 36 -2.42 -6.14 -1.15
CA ASP A 36 -3.15 -5.57 -2.28
C ASP A 36 -4.51 -6.24 -2.47
N TYR A 37 -5.27 -5.86 -3.49
CA TYR A 37 -6.58 -6.46 -3.81
C TYR A 37 -6.56 -7.32 -5.08
N CYS A 38 -5.41 -7.45 -5.73
CA CYS A 38 -5.28 -8.14 -7.00
C CYS A 38 -5.81 -9.57 -6.95
N GLY A 39 -6.51 -9.97 -7.99
CA GLY A 39 -7.05 -11.32 -8.16
C GLY A 39 -8.30 -11.64 -7.32
N TYR A 40 -8.68 -10.79 -6.35
CA TYR A 40 -9.84 -11.08 -5.49
C TYR A 40 -11.18 -10.79 -6.18
N ALA A 41 -11.24 -9.83 -7.08
CA ALA A 41 -12.46 -9.49 -7.83
C ALA A 41 -13.07 -10.70 -8.59
N ALA A 42 -12.27 -11.71 -8.93
CA ALA A 42 -12.75 -12.94 -9.52
C ALA A 42 -13.42 -13.89 -8.52
N ILE A 43 -13.17 -13.69 -7.22
CA ILE A 43 -13.70 -14.48 -6.11
C ILE A 43 -14.91 -13.78 -5.52
N GLU A 44 -14.88 -12.46 -5.50
CA GLU A 44 -15.94 -11.59 -5.02
C GLU A 44 -17.23 -11.82 -5.82
N LYS A 45 -18.30 -12.12 -5.12
CA LYS A 45 -19.62 -12.35 -5.73
C LYS A 45 -20.55 -11.15 -5.58
N ASP A 46 -20.14 -10.21 -4.75
CA ASP A 46 -20.89 -9.02 -4.40
C ASP A 46 -19.96 -7.82 -4.43
N SER A 47 -20.43 -6.70 -4.91
CA SER A 47 -19.70 -5.43 -4.97
C SER A 47 -19.94 -4.54 -3.76
N GLU A 48 -20.63 -5.02 -2.74
CA GLU A 48 -20.87 -4.27 -1.51
C GLU A 48 -19.57 -3.96 -0.76
N GLU A 49 -19.48 -2.81 -0.12
CA GLU A 49 -18.33 -2.34 0.64
C GLU A 49 -17.87 -3.36 1.70
N LYS A 50 -18.84 -4.07 2.32
CA LYS A 50 -18.58 -5.11 3.30
C LYS A 50 -17.77 -6.28 2.73
N THR A 51 -18.05 -6.66 1.49
CA THR A 51 -17.31 -7.72 0.78
C THR A 51 -15.89 -7.29 0.45
N ILE A 52 -15.70 -6.02 0.10
CA ILE A 52 -14.36 -5.45 -0.15
C ILE A 52 -13.47 -5.52 1.10
N GLN A 53 -14.04 -5.34 2.29
CA GLN A 53 -13.29 -5.40 3.55
C GLN A 53 -12.89 -6.82 3.96
N GLU A 54 -13.73 -7.79 3.62
CA GLU A 54 -13.61 -9.18 4.09
C GLU A 54 -12.21 -9.78 3.93
N PRO A 55 -11.55 -9.72 2.76
CA PRO A 55 -10.23 -10.33 2.59
C PRO A 55 -9.15 -9.70 3.45
N PHE A 56 -9.28 -8.41 3.77
CA PHE A 56 -8.34 -7.72 4.66
C PHE A 56 -8.53 -8.16 6.11
N ILE A 57 -9.78 -8.37 6.54
CA ILE A 57 -10.11 -8.90 7.88
C ILE A 57 -9.62 -10.35 8.01
N VAL A 58 -9.79 -11.18 6.98
CA VAL A 58 -9.27 -12.56 6.96
C VAL A 58 -7.76 -12.59 7.13
N MET A 59 -7.02 -11.74 6.41
CA MET A 59 -5.57 -11.64 6.58
C MET A 59 -5.19 -11.09 7.96
N ARG A 60 -5.90 -10.09 8.50
CA ARG A 60 -5.66 -9.59 9.86
C ARG A 60 -5.80 -10.71 10.90
N ASN A 61 -6.87 -11.50 10.79
CA ASN A 61 -7.10 -12.66 11.68
C ASN A 61 -5.98 -13.71 11.57
N ALA A 62 -5.36 -13.87 10.42
CA ALA A 62 -4.21 -14.74 10.23
C ALA A 62 -2.94 -14.16 10.89
N LEU A 63 -2.71 -12.86 10.74
CA LEU A 63 -1.58 -12.16 11.39
C LEU A 63 -1.70 -12.15 12.92
N ASP A 64 -2.90 -12.10 13.46
CA ASP A 64 -3.13 -12.16 14.92
C ASP A 64 -2.80 -13.53 15.55
N GLN A 65 -2.64 -14.57 14.75
CA GLN A 65 -2.28 -15.92 15.20
C GLN A 65 -0.77 -16.17 15.24
N ILE A 66 0.04 -15.25 14.78
CA ILE A 66 1.50 -15.33 14.84
C ILE A 66 2.05 -14.45 15.97
N LYS A 67 3.31 -14.68 16.36
CA LYS A 67 3.94 -13.94 17.46
C LYS A 67 4.65 -12.67 17.01
N ARG A 68 5.00 -12.59 15.70
CA ARG A 68 5.70 -11.44 15.16
C ARG A 68 4.70 -10.32 14.90
N ASP A 69 5.02 -9.13 15.39
CA ASP A 69 4.30 -7.91 15.05
C ASP A 69 4.68 -7.48 13.62
N ILE A 70 3.70 -7.53 12.73
CA ILE A 70 3.86 -7.14 11.32
C ILE A 70 3.00 -5.91 11.06
N VAL A 71 3.63 -4.82 10.64
CA VAL A 71 2.91 -3.62 10.18
C VAL A 71 2.07 -3.98 8.96
N TYR A 72 0.76 -3.80 9.07
CA TYR A 72 -0.19 -4.22 8.06
C TYR A 72 -0.74 -3.04 7.25
N CYS A 73 -0.48 -3.06 5.95
CA CYS A 73 -0.97 -2.07 5.00
C CYS A 73 -2.11 -2.64 4.15
N VAL A 74 -3.28 -2.00 4.22
CA VAL A 74 -4.40 -2.23 3.31
C VAL A 74 -4.08 -1.54 1.98
N GLY A 75 -3.57 -2.31 1.03
CA GLY A 75 -2.99 -1.80 -0.23
C GLY A 75 -4.01 -1.43 -1.30
N TYR A 76 -5.30 -1.47 -1.00
CA TYR A 76 -6.37 -1.19 -1.96
C TYR A 76 -6.77 0.28 -1.93
N GLY A 77 -6.41 1.02 -2.98
CA GLY A 77 -6.79 2.42 -3.17
C GLY A 77 -8.25 2.63 -3.58
N ALA A 78 -9.19 1.99 -2.86
CA ALA A 78 -10.62 2.13 -3.09
C ALA A 78 -11.16 3.45 -2.55
N PRO A 79 -12.28 3.94 -3.08
CA PRO A 79 -12.99 5.05 -2.46
C PRO A 79 -13.33 4.75 -0.99
N ASN A 80 -13.10 5.74 -0.14
CA ASN A 80 -13.45 5.69 1.29
C ASN A 80 -12.74 4.61 2.13
N VAL A 81 -11.63 4.05 1.68
CA VAL A 81 -10.86 3.05 2.44
C VAL A 81 -10.45 3.58 3.83
N TRP A 82 -10.21 4.87 3.96
CA TRP A 82 -9.89 5.54 5.22
C TRP A 82 -11.00 5.43 6.28
N ASN A 83 -12.26 5.20 5.88
CA ASN A 83 -13.37 5.02 6.81
C ASN A 83 -13.38 3.63 7.47
N TRP A 84 -12.76 2.64 6.86
CA TRP A 84 -12.80 1.25 7.31
C TRP A 84 -11.43 0.55 7.43
N GLY A 85 -10.37 1.12 6.88
CA GLY A 85 -9.04 0.49 6.85
C GLY A 85 -8.52 0.14 8.24
N ALA A 86 -8.77 1.00 9.24
CA ALA A 86 -8.43 0.73 10.64
C ALA A 86 -9.30 -0.40 11.25
N GLU A 87 -10.58 -0.47 10.89
CA GLU A 87 -11.51 -1.51 11.36
C GLU A 87 -11.15 -2.88 10.77
N ALA A 88 -10.65 -2.90 9.53
CA ALA A 88 -10.09 -4.09 8.91
C ALA A 88 -8.72 -4.50 9.50
N GLY A 89 -8.23 -3.77 10.50
CA GLY A 89 -7.00 -4.05 11.23
C GLY A 89 -5.73 -3.50 10.58
N GLY A 90 -5.86 -2.60 9.59
CA GLY A 90 -4.73 -1.91 8.98
C GLY A 90 -4.06 -0.91 9.91
N ASN A 91 -2.72 -0.90 9.92
CA ASN A 91 -1.93 0.18 10.52
C ASN A 91 -1.83 1.37 9.56
N LEU A 92 -1.94 1.10 8.27
CA LEU A 92 -2.02 2.10 7.22
C LEU A 92 -2.88 1.57 6.05
N TRP A 93 -3.39 2.48 5.23
CA TRP A 93 -4.25 2.17 4.09
C TRP A 93 -4.06 3.16 2.95
N ARG A 94 -4.04 2.62 1.73
CA ARG A 94 -3.95 3.42 0.50
C ARG A 94 -5.21 4.28 0.35
N THR A 95 -5.01 5.58 0.22
CA THR A 95 -6.10 6.57 0.11
C THR A 95 -6.47 6.89 -1.33
N THR A 96 -5.58 6.62 -2.27
CA THR A 96 -5.72 6.95 -3.69
C THR A 96 -5.33 5.78 -4.58
N ARG A 97 -5.54 5.93 -5.88
CA ARG A 97 -4.93 5.06 -6.91
C ARG A 97 -3.42 5.22 -6.92
N ASP A 98 -2.75 4.37 -7.71
CA ASP A 98 -1.29 4.37 -7.80
C ASP A 98 -0.73 5.72 -8.25
N ILE A 99 0.34 6.11 -7.59
CA ILE A 99 1.14 7.29 -7.92
C ILE A 99 2.00 7.03 -9.16
N ASN A 100 2.33 8.09 -9.86
CA ASN A 100 3.41 8.11 -10.83
C ASN A 100 4.22 9.40 -10.68
N ASP A 101 5.33 9.51 -11.39
CA ASP A 101 6.28 10.61 -11.33
C ASP A 101 5.90 11.83 -12.20
N GLN A 102 4.60 12.10 -12.32
CA GLN A 102 4.09 13.34 -12.89
C GLN A 102 3.70 14.31 -11.76
N TRP A 103 4.22 15.52 -11.78
CA TRP A 103 4.02 16.52 -10.73
C TRP A 103 2.55 16.79 -10.40
N ASN A 104 1.71 16.89 -11.43
CA ASN A 104 0.27 17.09 -11.25
C ASN A 104 -0.41 15.93 -10.51
N ILE A 105 0.07 14.69 -10.69
CA ILE A 105 -0.43 13.51 -9.97
C ILE A 105 0.05 13.53 -8.52
N VAL A 106 1.33 13.79 -8.28
CA VAL A 106 1.90 13.95 -6.94
C VAL A 106 1.12 14.99 -6.13
N MET A 107 0.89 16.17 -6.72
CA MET A 107 0.14 17.24 -6.08
C MET A 107 -1.34 16.90 -5.86
N ALA A 108 -1.98 16.26 -6.81
CA ALA A 108 -3.38 15.85 -6.67
C ALA A 108 -3.55 14.83 -5.52
N ILE A 109 -2.65 13.84 -5.42
CA ILE A 109 -2.63 12.85 -4.35
C ILE A 109 -2.33 13.50 -2.99
N GLY A 110 -1.31 14.37 -2.93
CA GLY A 110 -0.93 15.05 -1.71
C GLY A 110 -2.04 15.96 -1.17
N CYS A 111 -2.64 16.79 -2.03
CA CYS A 111 -3.75 17.66 -1.63
C CYS A 111 -5.02 16.87 -1.25
N PHE A 112 -5.25 15.72 -1.85
CA PHE A 112 -6.39 14.87 -1.51
C PHE A 112 -6.34 14.39 -0.05
N GLN A 113 -5.15 14.30 0.57
CA GLN A 113 -5.03 13.81 1.94
C GLN A 113 -5.79 14.68 2.97
N ASP A 114 -6.10 15.93 2.66
CA ASP A 114 -6.93 16.79 3.51
C ASP A 114 -8.33 16.17 3.75
N VAL A 115 -8.90 15.52 2.74
CA VAL A 115 -10.22 14.86 2.83
C VAL A 115 -10.24 13.77 3.90
N CYS A 116 -9.14 13.05 4.08
CA CYS A 116 -9.03 11.91 4.99
C CYS A 116 -8.11 12.17 6.20
N ALA A 117 -7.66 13.41 6.41
CA ALA A 117 -6.75 13.76 7.50
C ALA A 117 -7.31 13.41 8.90
N HIS A 118 -8.64 13.52 9.05
CA HIS A 118 -9.34 13.33 10.33
C HIS A 118 -9.28 11.91 10.91
N VAL A 119 -8.89 10.90 10.11
CA VAL A 119 -8.78 9.50 10.57
C VAL A 119 -7.35 9.10 10.91
N SER A 120 -6.37 9.95 10.58
CA SER A 120 -4.95 9.68 10.86
C SER A 120 -4.64 9.88 12.34
N ALA A 121 -3.95 8.91 12.93
CA ALA A 121 -3.54 8.93 14.34
C ALA A 121 -2.30 8.03 14.54
N PRO A 122 -1.61 8.08 15.68
CA PRO A 122 -0.54 7.15 15.98
C PRO A 122 -0.97 5.69 15.80
N GLY A 123 -0.24 4.93 14.97
CA GLY A 123 -0.55 3.55 14.59
C GLY A 123 -1.65 3.40 13.53
N LYS A 124 -2.17 4.51 12.99
CA LYS A 124 -3.23 4.55 11.98
C LYS A 124 -2.91 5.65 10.99
N TYR A 125 -2.41 5.30 9.80
CA TYR A 125 -1.88 6.28 8.86
C TYR A 125 -2.54 6.18 7.49
N ASN A 126 -2.85 7.34 6.93
CA ASN A 126 -3.18 7.44 5.51
C ASN A 126 -1.92 7.20 4.69
N ASP A 127 -2.04 6.39 3.64
CA ASP A 127 -0.96 6.07 2.72
C ASP A 127 -1.26 6.67 1.33
N PRO A 128 -0.62 7.79 0.98
CA PRO A 128 -0.76 8.42 -0.33
C PRO A 128 0.09 7.73 -1.42
N ASP A 129 0.65 6.57 -1.13
CA ASP A 129 1.60 5.81 -1.94
C ASP A 129 3.06 6.21 -1.77
N MET A 130 3.93 5.50 -2.48
CA MET A 130 5.40 5.60 -2.38
C MET A 130 5.94 6.96 -2.81
N LEU A 131 7.17 7.23 -2.41
CA LEU A 131 7.98 8.32 -2.95
C LEU A 131 8.54 7.93 -4.33
N VAL A 132 8.15 8.67 -5.37
CA VAL A 132 8.58 8.46 -6.75
C VAL A 132 9.75 9.39 -7.10
N VAL A 133 10.85 9.22 -6.39
CA VAL A 133 12.08 10.03 -6.49
C VAL A 133 13.26 9.19 -6.97
N GLY A 134 14.31 9.82 -7.48
CA GLY A 134 15.52 9.14 -7.93
C GLY A 134 15.28 8.24 -9.15
N LYS A 135 15.86 7.04 -9.15
CA LYS A 135 15.75 6.08 -10.26
C LYS A 135 14.62 5.10 -10.03
N LEU A 136 13.61 5.14 -10.88
CA LEU A 136 12.38 4.34 -10.79
C LEU A 136 12.43 3.10 -11.69
N GLY A 137 11.58 2.10 -11.37
CA GLY A 137 11.49 0.87 -12.13
C GLY A 137 12.66 -0.09 -11.88
N PRO A 138 12.69 -1.24 -12.62
CA PRO A 138 11.66 -1.69 -13.53
C PRO A 138 10.42 -2.19 -12.79
N GLY A 139 9.26 -1.80 -13.23
CA GLY A 139 7.99 -2.27 -12.67
C GLY A 139 6.86 -2.17 -13.71
N TRP A 140 5.88 -3.08 -13.65
CA TRP A 140 4.71 -3.09 -14.54
C TRP A 140 5.05 -3.04 -16.05
N GLY A 141 6.21 -3.60 -16.46
CA GLY A 141 6.70 -3.56 -17.83
C GLY A 141 7.44 -2.27 -18.20
N ALA A 142 7.53 -1.30 -17.31
CA ALA A 142 8.35 -0.11 -17.51
C ALA A 142 9.84 -0.45 -17.41
N LYS A 143 10.66 0.24 -18.21
CA LYS A 143 12.12 0.21 -18.05
C LYS A 143 12.52 1.09 -16.86
N SER A 144 13.69 0.79 -16.28
CA SER A 144 14.30 1.70 -15.31
C SER A 144 14.59 3.06 -15.97
N HIS A 145 14.22 4.14 -15.29
CA HIS A 145 14.39 5.52 -15.75
C HIS A 145 14.58 6.46 -14.55
N ASP A 146 15.16 7.60 -14.77
CA ASP A 146 15.21 8.66 -13.77
C ASP A 146 13.81 9.26 -13.61
N SER A 147 13.43 9.65 -12.38
CA SER A 147 12.13 10.28 -12.15
C SER A 147 11.92 11.49 -13.07
N ASP A 148 10.73 11.58 -13.68
CA ASP A 148 10.33 12.72 -14.51
C ASP A 148 10.13 14.01 -13.69
N LEU A 149 10.14 13.92 -12.34
CA LEU A 149 10.11 15.07 -11.45
C LEU A 149 11.45 15.83 -11.48
N THR A 150 11.41 17.14 -11.57
CA THR A 150 12.60 17.98 -11.34
C THR A 150 13.15 17.80 -9.93
N ALA A 151 14.39 18.19 -9.67
CA ALA A 151 15.00 18.10 -8.33
C ALA A 151 14.14 18.82 -7.28
N ASP A 152 13.66 20.02 -7.57
CA ASP A 152 12.82 20.79 -6.63
C ASP A 152 11.47 20.10 -6.36
N GLU A 153 10.86 19.46 -7.37
CA GLU A 153 9.63 18.70 -7.22
C GLU A 153 9.85 17.43 -6.39
N GLN A 154 10.99 16.75 -6.53
CA GLN A 154 11.35 15.62 -5.69
C GLN A 154 11.52 16.02 -4.22
N TYR A 155 12.21 17.12 -3.94
CA TYR A 155 12.32 17.69 -2.59
C TYR A 155 10.95 18.10 -2.03
N ALA A 156 10.12 18.73 -2.84
CA ALA A 156 8.76 19.11 -2.45
C ALA A 156 7.90 17.88 -2.16
N HIS A 157 8.01 16.82 -2.96
CA HIS A 157 7.32 15.55 -2.76
C HIS A 157 7.68 14.90 -1.41
N ILE A 158 8.98 14.75 -1.12
CA ILE A 158 9.45 14.22 0.17
C ILE A 158 8.95 15.09 1.34
N SER A 159 9.04 16.41 1.19
CA SER A 159 8.62 17.35 2.23
C SER A 159 7.12 17.25 2.50
N LEU A 160 6.30 17.19 1.45
CA LEU A 160 4.85 17.05 1.55
C LEU A 160 4.46 15.74 2.24
N TRP A 161 5.03 14.59 1.82
CA TRP A 161 4.75 13.29 2.47
C TRP A 161 5.17 13.29 3.93
N SER A 162 6.28 13.93 4.27
CA SER A 162 6.74 14.08 5.67
C SER A 162 5.75 14.87 6.51
N ILE A 163 5.22 16.00 6.00
CA ILE A 163 4.23 16.83 6.70
C ILE A 163 2.90 16.09 6.86
N LEU A 164 2.51 15.28 5.88
CA LEU A 164 1.30 14.46 5.92
C LEU A 164 1.40 13.27 6.88
N SER A 165 2.55 13.05 7.51
CA SER A 165 2.82 11.82 8.29
C SER A 165 2.59 10.55 7.49
N ALA A 166 2.84 10.61 6.18
CA ALA A 166 2.71 9.47 5.28
C ALA A 166 3.86 8.46 5.51
N PRO A 167 3.66 7.17 5.18
CA PRO A 167 4.77 6.23 5.13
C PRO A 167 5.77 6.69 4.06
N LEU A 168 7.04 6.84 4.45
CA LEU A 168 8.11 7.29 3.56
C LEU A 168 8.75 6.09 2.84
N LEU A 169 7.92 5.31 2.13
CA LEU A 169 8.38 4.15 1.36
C LEU A 169 8.98 4.62 0.04
N LEU A 170 10.25 4.33 -0.15
CA LEU A 170 10.96 4.67 -1.39
C LEU A 170 10.57 3.71 -2.52
N GLY A 171 10.05 4.25 -3.62
CA GLY A 171 9.74 3.51 -4.84
C GLY A 171 10.89 3.46 -5.84
N CYS A 172 12.11 3.76 -5.43
CA CYS A 172 13.29 3.89 -6.27
C CYS A 172 14.33 2.81 -6.01
N ASP A 173 15.29 2.69 -6.92
CA ASP A 173 16.50 1.89 -6.74
C ASP A 173 17.44 2.58 -5.74
N MET A 174 17.47 2.09 -4.51
CA MET A 174 18.29 2.65 -3.44
C MET A 174 19.80 2.46 -3.67
N THR A 175 20.21 1.64 -4.62
CA THR A 175 21.62 1.47 -4.97
C THR A 175 22.11 2.51 -5.97
N ALA A 176 21.20 3.30 -6.51
CA ALA A 176 21.43 4.36 -7.51
C ALA A 176 20.95 5.74 -7.03
N ILE A 177 20.91 5.97 -5.72
CA ILE A 177 20.63 7.28 -5.12
C ILE A 177 21.98 8.02 -4.99
N ASP A 178 22.03 9.25 -5.56
CA ASP A 178 23.17 10.18 -5.45
C ASP A 178 23.11 11.01 -4.16
#